data_b8bf6dde590bcf89036958e60d0464bd
#
_entry.id   b8bf6dde590bcf89036958e60d0464bd
#
_cell.length_a   1.000
_cell.length_b   1.000
_cell.length_c   1.000
_cell.angle_alpha   90.00
_cell.angle_beta   90.00
_cell.angle_gamma   90.00
#
_symmetry.space_group_name_H-M   'P 1'
#
loop_
_entity.id
_entity.type
_entity.pdbx_description
1 polymer ?
#
loop_
_entity_poly.entity_id
_entity_poly.type
_entity_poly.pdbx_seq_one_letter_code
_entity_poly.pdbx_strand_id
1 'polypeptide(L)'
;MGPFGKLRRIRGFGCLALLCACACSLLARSQSASVTVQVEIVNLKTPKKAASTSNRADSSNVVIWLTPIGASTGSAAATPPAPSAPKITQLDKSFDPHVLVIQSGTAVQFPNRDPFLHNVFSLFDGKRFDLGFYEAGSSKTVHFDRVGVSYLFCNIHPEMSAAVIAVDTPYFGLSNRSGRVTIPDVPDGRYQLNVWYERSLPENLKSVSRAVTISESARTLEPIKVIENTNFSLEHKNKYGQEYVPPANTSPVYGRP
;
A
#
# COMPACT_ATOMS: atom_id res chain seq x y z
N MET A 1 -17.47 -75.17 -70.98
CA MET A 1 -16.32 -74.25 -70.81
C MET A 1 -16.71 -73.26 -69.72
N GLY A 2 -16.03 -73.30 -68.59
CA GLY A 2 -16.29 -72.51 -67.43
C GLY A 2 -15.97 -71.05 -67.63
N PRO A 3 -15.82 -70.24 -66.60
CA PRO A 3 -15.48 -70.60 -65.24
C PRO A 3 -16.14 -69.76 -64.07
N PHE A 4 -16.07 -70.27 -62.93
CA PHE A 4 -15.81 -69.72 -61.56
C PHE A 4 -16.15 -68.23 -61.24
N GLY A 5 -17.18 -68.07 -60.43
CA GLY A 5 -17.40 -66.82 -59.64
C GLY A 5 -16.97 -66.98 -58.18
N LYS A 6 -16.04 -66.18 -57.74
CA LYS A 6 -15.50 -66.19 -56.36
C LYS A 6 -16.42 -65.45 -55.36
N LEU A 7 -16.77 -66.14 -54.32
CA LEU A 7 -17.44 -65.61 -53.14
C LEU A 7 -16.50 -64.64 -52.41
N ARG A 8 -16.89 -63.40 -52.21
CA ARG A 8 -16.17 -62.40 -51.38
C ARG A 8 -16.81 -62.32 -49.99
N ARG A 9 -16.08 -62.76 -49.00
CA ARG A 9 -16.39 -62.57 -47.57
C ARG A 9 -16.27 -61.11 -47.23
N ILE A 10 -17.32 -60.48 -46.72
CA ILE A 10 -17.30 -59.17 -46.11
C ILE A 10 -16.92 -59.36 -44.64
N ARG A 11 -15.73 -58.89 -44.28
CA ARG A 11 -15.27 -58.78 -42.89
C ARG A 11 -15.85 -57.50 -42.32
N GLY A 12 -16.68 -57.64 -41.27
CA GLY A 12 -17.17 -56.55 -40.49
C GLY A 12 -16.01 -55.89 -39.72
N PHE A 13 -15.81 -54.61 -39.92
CA PHE A 13 -14.98 -53.75 -39.07
C PHE A 13 -15.85 -53.22 -37.92
N GLY A 14 -15.62 -53.76 -36.72
CA GLY A 14 -16.17 -53.18 -35.50
C GLY A 14 -15.51 -51.85 -35.21
N CYS A 15 -16.28 -50.77 -35.30
CA CYS A 15 -15.86 -49.44 -34.91
C CYS A 15 -15.95 -49.32 -33.38
N LEU A 16 -14.83 -49.52 -32.72
CA LEU A 16 -14.69 -49.28 -31.27
C LEU A 16 -14.63 -47.76 -31.06
N ALA A 17 -15.77 -47.18 -30.70
CA ALA A 17 -15.84 -45.78 -30.31
C ALA A 17 -15.16 -45.58 -28.97
N LEU A 18 -13.95 -45.06 -28.93
CA LEU A 18 -13.22 -44.59 -27.75
C LEU A 18 -13.85 -43.28 -27.28
N LEU A 19 -14.72 -43.39 -26.27
CA LEU A 19 -15.21 -42.22 -25.52
C LEU A 19 -14.05 -41.63 -24.69
N CYS A 20 -13.38 -40.64 -25.26
CA CYS A 20 -12.42 -39.82 -24.54
C CYS A 20 -13.20 -38.88 -23.64
N ALA A 21 -13.42 -39.27 -22.40
CA ALA A 21 -13.98 -38.41 -21.36
C ALA A 21 -12.93 -37.35 -21.01
N CYS A 22 -13.01 -36.19 -21.67
CA CYS A 22 -12.25 -35.01 -21.32
C CYS A 22 -12.78 -34.49 -19.99
N ALA A 23 -12.17 -34.93 -18.87
CA ALA A 23 -12.40 -34.35 -17.57
C ALA A 23 -11.85 -32.93 -17.58
N CYS A 24 -12.68 -31.97 -17.97
CA CYS A 24 -12.40 -30.56 -17.81
C CYS A 24 -12.40 -30.24 -16.32
N SER A 25 -11.23 -30.35 -15.67
CA SER A 25 -11.02 -29.85 -14.32
C SER A 25 -11.23 -28.34 -14.37
N LEU A 26 -12.43 -27.89 -14.04
CA LEU A 26 -12.73 -26.51 -13.71
C LEU A 26 -11.93 -26.16 -12.47
N LEU A 27 -10.69 -25.71 -12.65
CA LEU A 27 -9.98 -24.96 -11.65
C LEU A 27 -10.83 -23.72 -11.39
N ALA A 28 -11.61 -23.74 -10.31
CA ALA A 28 -12.31 -22.60 -9.79
C ALA A 28 -11.24 -21.53 -9.50
N ARG A 29 -11.02 -20.64 -10.46
CA ARG A 29 -10.17 -19.48 -10.31
C ARG A 29 -10.89 -18.62 -9.28
N SER A 30 -10.40 -18.61 -8.04
CA SER A 30 -10.87 -17.68 -7.02
C SER A 30 -10.87 -16.29 -7.64
N GLN A 31 -12.04 -15.74 -7.89
CA GLN A 31 -12.14 -14.38 -8.41
C GLN A 31 -11.73 -13.45 -7.28
N SER A 32 -10.48 -13.05 -7.29
CA SER A 32 -10.01 -11.98 -6.43
C SER A 32 -10.65 -10.68 -6.92
N ALA A 33 -11.50 -10.10 -6.11
CA ALA A 33 -12.12 -8.82 -6.40
C ALA A 33 -11.70 -7.80 -5.35
N SER A 34 -11.80 -6.52 -5.69
CA SER A 34 -11.42 -5.44 -4.76
C SER A 34 -12.36 -5.37 -3.57
N VAL A 35 -11.81 -5.12 -2.40
CA VAL A 35 -12.53 -4.74 -1.18
C VAL A 35 -12.53 -3.23 -1.05
N THR A 36 -13.67 -2.66 -0.68
CA THR A 36 -13.81 -1.21 -0.47
C THR A 36 -14.23 -0.91 0.96
N VAL A 37 -13.73 0.21 1.48
CA VAL A 37 -14.15 0.75 2.77
C VAL A 37 -14.16 2.27 2.73
N GLN A 38 -15.11 2.87 3.43
CA GLN A 38 -15.20 4.30 3.61
C GLN A 38 -14.58 4.69 4.94
N VAL A 39 -13.66 5.65 4.92
CA VAL A 39 -13.05 6.26 6.11
C VAL A 39 -13.61 7.66 6.30
N GLU A 40 -13.84 8.02 7.54
CA GLU A 40 -14.20 9.37 7.97
C GLU A 40 -13.23 9.79 9.07
N ILE A 41 -12.47 10.87 8.84
CA ILE A 41 -11.64 11.46 9.88
C ILE A 41 -12.50 12.38 10.75
N VAL A 42 -12.50 12.12 12.05
CA VAL A 42 -13.33 12.83 13.03
C VAL A 42 -12.43 13.64 13.96
N ASN A 43 -12.64 14.96 13.99
CA ASN A 43 -12.01 15.85 14.93
C ASN A 43 -12.96 16.13 16.10
N LEU A 44 -12.59 15.69 17.32
CA LEU A 44 -13.44 15.80 18.50
C LEU A 44 -13.61 17.24 19.03
N LYS A 45 -12.71 18.15 18.66
CA LYS A 45 -12.77 19.57 19.11
C LYS A 45 -13.60 20.46 18.17
N THR A 46 -13.97 20.00 16.99
CA THR A 46 -14.77 20.79 16.06
C THR A 46 -16.25 20.61 16.38
N PRO A 47 -17.00 21.67 16.79
CA PRO A 47 -18.43 21.56 17.04
C PRO A 47 -19.15 21.13 15.76
N LYS A 48 -20.09 20.19 15.85
CA LYS A 48 -20.90 19.65 14.73
C LYS A 48 -21.70 20.70 13.92
N LYS A 49 -21.60 21.99 14.22
CA LYS A 49 -22.42 23.06 13.65
C LYS A 49 -21.96 23.60 12.29
N ALA A 50 -20.94 23.05 11.68
CA ALA A 50 -20.44 23.48 10.37
C ALA A 50 -20.51 22.37 9.31
N ALA A 51 -21.59 21.60 9.28
CA ALA A 51 -21.93 20.80 8.11
C ALA A 51 -22.64 21.69 7.07
N SER A 52 -21.93 22.72 6.62
CA SER A 52 -22.26 23.43 5.39
C SER A 52 -21.87 22.57 4.22
N THR A 53 -22.73 22.42 3.28
CA THR A 53 -22.89 21.45 2.20
C THR A 53 -21.81 21.41 1.13
N SER A 54 -20.56 21.84 1.35
CA SER A 54 -19.55 21.87 0.30
C SER A 54 -18.08 21.57 0.68
N ASN A 55 -17.74 21.35 1.95
CA ASN A 55 -16.37 21.03 2.33
C ASN A 55 -16.33 19.74 3.16
N ARG A 56 -16.41 18.59 2.46
CA ARG A 56 -16.10 17.31 3.09
C ARG A 56 -14.63 17.38 3.53
N ALA A 57 -14.37 17.20 4.83
CA ALA A 57 -13.02 17.21 5.36
C ALA A 57 -12.16 16.20 4.58
N ASP A 58 -10.92 16.59 4.27
CA ASP A 58 -9.97 15.71 3.60
C ASP A 58 -9.71 14.48 4.48
N SER A 59 -10.07 13.30 3.99
CA SER A 59 -9.89 12.02 4.68
C SER A 59 -8.82 11.16 4.00
N SER A 60 -7.86 11.78 3.34
CA SER A 60 -6.73 11.09 2.70
C SER A 60 -5.70 10.58 3.71
N ASN A 61 -4.77 9.77 3.22
CA ASN A 61 -3.61 9.27 3.95
C ASN A 61 -3.91 8.32 5.13
N VAL A 62 -5.11 7.74 5.18
CA VAL A 62 -5.37 6.61 6.07
C VAL A 62 -5.00 5.31 5.35
N VAL A 63 -4.11 4.53 5.93
CA VAL A 63 -3.70 3.22 5.43
C VAL A 63 -4.56 2.14 6.07
N ILE A 64 -5.09 1.23 5.25
CA ILE A 64 -5.79 0.02 5.70
C ILE A 64 -5.13 -1.19 5.07
N TRP A 65 -4.89 -2.22 5.87
CA TRP A 65 -4.42 -3.51 5.37
C TRP A 65 -5.11 -4.67 6.05
N LEU A 66 -5.14 -5.80 5.34
CA LEU A 66 -5.82 -7.02 5.75
C LEU A 66 -4.79 -8.13 5.93
N THR A 67 -4.60 -8.59 7.18
CA THR A 67 -3.74 -9.72 7.50
C THR A 67 -4.60 -10.98 7.61
N PRO A 68 -4.34 -12.06 6.85
CA PRO A 68 -5.12 -13.29 6.90
C PRO A 68 -5.15 -13.92 8.30
N ILE A 69 -6.32 -14.39 8.76
CA ILE A 69 -6.48 -15.12 10.03
C ILE A 69 -6.66 -16.60 9.74
N GLY A 70 -5.83 -17.46 10.33
CA GLY A 70 -5.99 -18.93 10.27
C GLY A 70 -5.55 -19.56 8.95
N ALA A 71 -5.03 -18.81 8.00
CA ALA A 71 -4.27 -19.40 6.92
C ALA A 71 -2.92 -19.87 7.50
N SER A 72 -2.59 -21.14 7.36
CA SER A 72 -1.20 -21.57 7.42
C SER A 72 -0.41 -20.57 6.58
N THR A 73 0.76 -20.17 7.02
CA THR A 73 1.68 -19.25 6.33
C THR A 73 2.15 -19.83 4.98
N GLY A 74 1.21 -20.28 4.17
CA GLY A 74 1.39 -20.49 2.75
C GLY A 74 1.64 -19.11 2.17
N SER A 75 2.86 -18.89 1.76
CA SER A 75 3.37 -17.74 1.03
C SER A 75 2.23 -16.89 0.45
N ALA A 76 1.93 -15.75 1.09
CA ALA A 76 1.12 -14.75 0.43
C ALA A 76 1.76 -14.55 -0.95
N ALA A 77 1.01 -14.83 -2.01
CA ALA A 77 1.55 -14.71 -3.34
C ALA A 77 2.17 -13.33 -3.46
N ALA A 78 3.48 -13.30 -3.70
CA ALA A 78 4.19 -12.05 -3.85
C ALA A 78 3.42 -11.23 -4.89
N THR A 79 3.00 -10.04 -4.53
CA THR A 79 2.40 -9.11 -5.49
C THR A 79 3.37 -9.02 -6.67
N PRO A 80 2.91 -9.20 -7.91
CA PRO A 80 3.79 -9.00 -9.05
C PRO A 80 4.49 -7.66 -8.89
N PRO A 81 5.80 -7.58 -9.12
CA PRO A 81 6.51 -6.33 -8.97
C PRO A 81 5.81 -5.25 -9.79
N ALA A 82 5.54 -4.12 -9.17
CA ALA A 82 4.99 -2.96 -9.88
C ALA A 82 5.89 -2.67 -11.10
N PRO A 83 5.33 -2.24 -12.23
CA PRO A 83 6.12 -1.98 -13.44
C PRO A 83 7.24 -0.94 -13.23
N SER A 84 7.18 -0.16 -12.15
CA SER A 84 8.26 0.71 -11.67
C SER A 84 8.37 0.61 -10.15
N ALA A 85 9.60 0.69 -9.62
CA ALA A 85 9.81 0.75 -8.18
C ALA A 85 9.07 1.96 -7.58
N PRO A 86 8.39 1.79 -6.42
CA PRO A 86 7.76 2.90 -5.73
C PRO A 86 8.82 3.95 -5.36
N LYS A 87 8.41 5.20 -5.31
CA LYS A 87 9.31 6.32 -5.04
C LYS A 87 8.66 7.34 -4.12
N ILE A 88 9.50 8.02 -3.35
CA ILE A 88 9.17 9.26 -2.63
C ILE A 88 10.10 10.34 -3.17
N THR A 89 9.54 11.26 -3.91
CA THR A 89 10.29 12.32 -4.59
C THR A 89 10.49 13.50 -3.63
N GLN A 90 11.67 14.08 -3.63
CA GLN A 90 11.95 15.36 -2.99
C GLN A 90 11.75 16.46 -4.02
N LEU A 91 10.76 17.30 -3.79
CA LEU A 91 10.38 18.41 -4.67
C LEU A 91 9.75 19.53 -3.84
N ASP A 92 10.12 20.77 -4.12
CA ASP A 92 9.62 21.96 -3.42
C ASP A 92 9.78 21.86 -1.89
N LYS A 93 10.92 21.32 -1.43
CA LYS A 93 11.20 21.04 0.00
C LYS A 93 10.13 20.19 0.66
N SER A 94 9.61 19.22 -0.07
CA SER A 94 8.60 18.26 0.39
C SER A 94 8.97 16.85 -0.02
N PHE A 95 8.38 15.86 0.63
CA PHE A 95 8.34 14.47 0.18
C PHE A 95 6.99 14.17 -0.48
N ASP A 96 7.00 13.69 -1.71
CA ASP A 96 5.81 13.32 -2.48
C ASP A 96 5.91 11.87 -3.00
N PRO A 97 4.96 10.98 -2.61
CA PRO A 97 3.85 11.21 -1.69
C PRO A 97 4.29 11.35 -0.23
N HIS A 98 3.47 12.04 0.59
CA HIS A 98 3.68 12.13 2.04
C HIS A 98 3.53 10.79 2.76
N VAL A 99 2.62 9.93 2.30
CA VAL A 99 2.38 8.58 2.84
C VAL A 99 2.52 7.55 1.71
N LEU A 100 3.38 6.56 1.93
CA LEU A 100 3.57 5.44 1.02
C LEU A 100 3.35 4.13 1.78
N VAL A 101 2.44 3.28 1.30
CA VAL A 101 2.27 1.92 1.83
C VAL A 101 2.86 0.91 0.85
N ILE A 102 3.60 -0.06 1.38
CA ILE A 102 4.32 -1.07 0.61
C ILE A 102 4.27 -2.43 1.30
N GLN A 103 4.50 -3.48 0.55
CA GLN A 103 4.81 -4.78 1.14
C GLN A 103 6.26 -4.81 1.66
N SER A 104 6.49 -5.44 2.81
CA SER A 104 7.83 -5.66 3.35
C SER A 104 8.72 -6.38 2.33
N GLY A 105 9.98 -5.97 2.23
CA GLY A 105 10.92 -6.42 1.19
C GLY A 105 10.99 -5.51 -0.04
N THR A 106 10.13 -4.50 -0.13
CA THR A 106 10.10 -3.59 -1.28
C THR A 106 11.26 -2.59 -1.24
N ALA A 107 11.86 -2.36 -2.41
CA ALA A 107 12.84 -1.29 -2.62
C ALA A 107 12.10 0.01 -2.99
N VAL A 108 12.39 1.11 -2.30
CA VAL A 108 11.82 2.44 -2.55
C VAL A 108 12.93 3.37 -3.02
N GLN A 109 12.66 4.11 -4.08
CA GLN A 109 13.55 5.12 -4.62
C GLN A 109 13.27 6.50 -4.02
N PHE A 110 14.33 7.29 -3.83
CA PHE A 110 14.30 8.64 -3.29
C PHE A 110 14.97 9.63 -4.26
N PRO A 111 14.30 9.99 -5.38
CA PRO A 111 14.85 10.97 -6.32
C PRO A 111 14.79 12.39 -5.73
N ASN A 112 15.89 13.13 -5.86
CA ASN A 112 15.96 14.55 -5.57
C ASN A 112 15.66 15.37 -6.85
N ARG A 113 14.54 16.07 -6.88
CA ARG A 113 14.10 16.92 -8.00
C ARG A 113 14.29 18.41 -7.73
N ASP A 114 14.68 18.78 -6.51
CA ASP A 114 15.02 20.16 -6.16
C ASP A 114 16.41 20.53 -6.70
N PRO A 115 16.70 21.81 -6.93
CA PRO A 115 18.00 22.27 -7.45
C PRO A 115 19.09 22.35 -6.39
N PHE A 116 18.88 21.77 -5.20
CA PHE A 116 19.80 21.80 -4.07
C PHE A 116 19.89 20.43 -3.37
N LEU A 117 20.80 20.33 -2.42
CA LEU A 117 21.05 19.12 -1.66
C LEU A 117 19.86 18.78 -0.74
N HIS A 118 19.58 17.49 -0.62
CA HIS A 118 18.72 16.94 0.40
C HIS A 118 19.37 15.77 1.14
N ASN A 119 18.77 15.42 2.26
CA ASN A 119 19.05 14.19 3.00
C ASN A 119 17.72 13.48 3.28
N VAL A 120 17.72 12.16 3.32
CA VAL A 120 16.60 11.37 3.81
C VAL A 120 17.10 10.46 4.91
N PHE A 121 16.50 10.53 6.08
CA PHE A 121 16.81 9.65 7.19
C PHE A 121 15.56 9.17 7.93
N SER A 122 15.67 8.04 8.61
CA SER A 122 14.67 7.47 9.52
C SER A 122 15.39 6.85 10.72
N LEU A 123 15.04 7.26 11.93
CA LEU A 123 15.68 6.80 13.18
C LEU A 123 14.73 6.03 14.10
N PHE A 124 13.44 5.99 13.76
CA PHE A 124 12.39 5.41 14.58
C PHE A 124 12.04 3.98 14.15
N ASP A 125 10.96 3.45 14.69
CA ASP A 125 10.47 2.11 14.40
C ASP A 125 10.41 1.82 12.89
N GLY A 126 10.39 0.56 12.50
CA GLY A 126 10.49 0.16 11.10
C GLY A 126 11.94 0.14 10.60
N LYS A 127 12.19 0.58 9.37
CA LYS A 127 13.54 0.61 8.76
C LYS A 127 14.29 1.87 9.19
N ARG A 128 15.42 1.69 9.84
CA ARG A 128 16.35 2.77 10.21
C ARG A 128 17.40 2.93 9.13
N PHE A 129 17.63 4.16 8.67
CA PHE A 129 18.67 4.48 7.68
C PHE A 129 18.97 5.99 7.66
N ASP A 130 20.11 6.32 7.06
CA ASP A 130 20.50 7.68 6.73
C ASP A 130 21.20 7.65 5.36
N LEU A 131 20.62 8.31 4.38
CA LEU A 131 21.18 8.37 3.03
C LEU A 131 22.32 9.37 2.88
N GLY A 132 22.61 10.18 3.91
CA GLY A 132 23.50 11.32 3.78
C GLY A 132 22.95 12.36 2.81
N PHE A 133 23.72 13.42 2.58
CA PHE A 133 23.36 14.41 1.57
C PHE A 133 23.58 13.89 0.16
N TYR A 134 22.74 14.30 -0.77
CA TYR A 134 22.89 14.01 -2.20
C TYR A 134 22.28 15.10 -3.08
N GLU A 135 22.83 15.20 -4.27
CA GLU A 135 22.66 16.31 -5.20
C GLU A 135 21.33 16.28 -5.97
N ALA A 136 20.97 17.42 -6.52
CA ALA A 136 19.91 17.59 -7.49
C ALA A 136 20.02 16.56 -8.65
N GLY A 137 18.90 16.00 -9.08
CA GLY A 137 18.83 15.03 -10.17
C GLY A 137 19.28 13.61 -9.81
N SER A 138 19.90 13.40 -8.64
CA SER A 138 20.31 12.07 -8.19
C SER A 138 19.18 11.33 -7.48
N SER A 139 19.33 10.01 -7.30
CA SER A 139 18.37 9.16 -6.60
C SER A 139 19.09 8.10 -5.79
N LYS A 140 18.57 7.81 -4.60
CA LYS A 140 19.04 6.72 -3.74
C LYS A 140 17.92 5.72 -3.51
N THR A 141 18.27 4.49 -3.09
CA THR A 141 17.29 3.41 -2.89
C THR A 141 17.46 2.80 -1.51
N VAL A 142 16.34 2.51 -0.85
CA VAL A 142 16.28 1.80 0.43
C VAL A 142 15.38 0.58 0.31
N HIS A 143 15.84 -0.57 0.80
CA HIS A 143 15.05 -1.78 0.95
C HIS A 143 14.36 -1.79 2.31
N PHE A 144 13.03 -1.82 2.33
CA PHE A 144 12.20 -1.86 3.54
C PHE A 144 11.91 -3.32 3.92
N ASP A 145 12.89 -3.99 4.48
CA ASP A 145 12.90 -5.41 4.83
C ASP A 145 12.20 -5.75 6.17
N ARG A 146 11.64 -4.75 6.84
CA ARG A 146 10.97 -4.89 8.14
C ARG A 146 9.57 -4.29 8.08
N VAL A 147 8.60 -5.02 8.64
CA VAL A 147 7.25 -4.51 8.88
C VAL A 147 7.30 -3.38 9.91
N GLY A 148 6.49 -2.36 9.71
CA GLY A 148 6.37 -1.21 10.61
C GLY A 148 6.31 0.13 9.89
N VAL A 149 6.29 1.19 10.66
CA VAL A 149 6.24 2.57 10.19
C VAL A 149 7.62 3.19 10.27
N SER A 150 8.10 3.69 9.14
CA SER A 150 9.34 4.47 9.04
C SER A 150 8.99 5.92 8.77
N TYR A 151 9.16 6.78 9.75
CA TYR A 151 9.03 8.21 9.56
C TYR A 151 10.30 8.76 8.92
N LEU A 152 10.13 9.50 7.84
CA LEU A 152 11.21 10.06 7.03
C LEU A 152 11.31 11.55 7.28
N PHE A 153 12.54 12.04 7.37
CA PHE A 153 12.85 13.44 7.61
C PHE A 153 14.02 13.90 6.76
N CYS A 154 14.12 15.22 6.53
CA CYS A 154 15.30 15.84 5.97
C CYS A 154 16.12 16.51 7.09
N ASN A 155 17.45 16.38 7.06
CA ASN A 155 18.32 16.90 8.11
C ASN A 155 18.51 18.43 8.06
N ILE A 156 18.05 19.10 7.02
CA ILE A 156 18.24 20.55 6.81
C ILE A 156 16.93 21.30 6.55
N HIS A 157 15.81 20.61 6.37
CA HIS A 157 14.50 21.22 6.16
C HIS A 157 13.51 20.66 7.19
N PRO A 158 13.20 21.39 8.24
CA PRO A 158 12.37 20.92 9.36
C PRO A 158 10.94 20.60 8.94
N GLU A 159 10.46 21.18 7.85
CA GLU A 159 9.12 20.94 7.30
C GLU A 159 9.00 19.65 6.47
N MET A 160 10.14 19.04 6.08
CA MET A 160 10.14 17.84 5.24
C MET A 160 9.96 16.58 6.05
N SER A 161 8.76 16.03 6.01
CA SER A 161 8.41 14.73 6.62
C SER A 161 7.58 13.87 5.68
N ALA A 162 7.69 12.55 5.85
CA ALA A 162 6.85 11.55 5.19
C ALA A 162 6.80 10.26 6.04
N ALA A 163 5.92 9.33 5.67
CA ALA A 163 5.85 8.02 6.30
C ALA A 163 5.83 6.89 5.25
N VAL A 164 6.64 5.87 5.48
CA VAL A 164 6.57 4.59 4.76
C VAL A 164 6.02 3.53 5.70
N ILE A 165 4.89 2.93 5.32
CA ILE A 165 4.24 1.86 6.07
C ILE A 165 4.51 0.55 5.33
N ALA A 166 5.42 -0.27 5.87
CA ALA A 166 5.72 -1.60 5.35
C ALA A 166 4.85 -2.64 6.07
N VAL A 167 4.05 -3.38 5.31
CA VAL A 167 3.12 -4.41 5.81
C VAL A 167 3.54 -5.80 5.33
N ASP A 168 3.09 -6.85 6.02
CA ASP A 168 3.40 -8.25 5.73
C ASP A 168 2.45 -8.91 4.73
N THR A 169 1.53 -8.15 4.17
CA THR A 169 0.47 -8.63 3.29
C THR A 169 0.42 -7.82 2.00
N PRO A 170 0.02 -8.39 0.86
CA PRO A 170 -0.24 -7.64 -0.35
C PRO A 170 -1.59 -6.90 -0.34
N TYR A 171 -2.44 -7.13 0.66
CA TYR A 171 -3.80 -6.61 0.72
C TYR A 171 -3.85 -5.31 1.51
N PHE A 172 -3.53 -4.20 0.86
CA PHE A 172 -3.55 -2.88 1.47
C PHE A 172 -4.06 -1.80 0.52
N GLY A 173 -4.48 -0.69 1.08
CA GLY A 173 -4.91 0.49 0.34
C GLY A 173 -4.74 1.76 1.14
N LEU A 174 -4.73 2.88 0.43
CA LEU A 174 -4.62 4.24 0.96
C LEU A 174 -5.91 5.00 0.65
N SER A 175 -6.45 5.72 1.63
CA SER A 175 -7.65 6.53 1.41
C SER A 175 -7.34 7.73 0.51
N ASN A 176 -8.27 8.02 -0.38
CA ASN A 176 -8.27 9.26 -1.15
C ASN A 176 -8.92 10.41 -0.33
N ARG A 177 -8.97 11.61 -0.88
CA ARG A 177 -9.57 12.78 -0.23
C ARG A 177 -11.03 12.57 0.23
N SER A 178 -11.80 11.76 -0.49
CA SER A 178 -13.16 11.43 -0.10
C SER A 178 -13.23 10.34 0.98
N GLY A 179 -12.09 9.80 1.45
CA GLY A 179 -12.00 8.75 2.43
C GLY A 179 -12.25 7.35 1.87
N ARG A 180 -12.33 7.18 0.56
CA ARG A 180 -12.47 5.85 -0.04
C ARG A 180 -11.13 5.14 -0.08
N VAL A 181 -11.11 3.92 0.45
CA VAL A 181 -10.01 2.95 0.31
C VAL A 181 -10.46 1.82 -0.60
N THR A 182 -9.61 1.42 -1.53
CA THR A 182 -9.80 0.24 -2.38
C THR A 182 -8.60 -0.67 -2.21
N ILE A 183 -8.83 -1.92 -1.81
CA ILE A 183 -7.80 -2.94 -1.64
C ILE A 183 -8.01 -3.96 -2.76
N PRO A 184 -7.10 -4.05 -3.73
CA PRO A 184 -7.26 -4.96 -4.87
C PRO A 184 -7.00 -6.42 -4.48
N ASP A 185 -7.53 -7.32 -5.28
CA ASP A 185 -7.19 -8.73 -5.34
C ASP A 185 -7.27 -9.50 -4.01
N VAL A 186 -8.24 -9.14 -3.16
CA VAL A 186 -8.44 -9.82 -1.85
C VAL A 186 -9.23 -11.11 -2.05
N PRO A 187 -8.66 -12.29 -1.73
CA PRO A 187 -9.40 -13.56 -1.71
C PRO A 187 -10.50 -13.58 -0.65
N ASP A 188 -11.47 -14.45 -0.83
CA ASP A 188 -12.44 -14.75 0.22
C ASP A 188 -11.73 -15.38 1.42
N GLY A 189 -12.13 -14.96 2.63
CA GLY A 189 -11.48 -15.43 3.86
C GLY A 189 -11.73 -14.54 5.06
N ARG A 190 -11.07 -14.91 6.17
CA ARG A 190 -11.08 -14.11 7.41
C ARG A 190 -9.79 -13.33 7.52
N TYR A 191 -9.90 -12.07 7.89
CA TYR A 191 -8.78 -11.15 7.98
C TYR A 191 -8.84 -10.32 9.26
N GLN A 192 -7.67 -9.96 9.79
CA GLN A 192 -7.52 -8.85 10.70
C GLN A 192 -7.41 -7.58 9.87
N LEU A 193 -8.40 -6.70 9.96
CA LEU A 193 -8.33 -5.36 9.42
C LEU A 193 -7.53 -4.49 10.38
N ASN A 194 -6.50 -3.86 9.85
CA ASN A 194 -5.63 -2.93 10.56
C ASN A 194 -5.73 -1.55 9.94
N VAL A 195 -5.55 -0.53 10.76
CA VAL A 195 -5.65 0.87 10.35
C VAL A 195 -4.45 1.65 10.86
N TRP A 196 -3.89 2.50 10.02
CA TRP A 196 -2.89 3.49 10.43
C TRP A 196 -3.25 4.87 9.87
N TYR A 197 -3.08 5.86 10.70
CA TYR A 197 -3.19 7.28 10.34
C TYR A 197 -2.22 8.07 11.19
N GLU A 198 -1.36 8.87 10.55
CA GLU A 198 -0.28 9.59 11.21
C GLU A 198 -0.75 10.48 12.35
N ARG A 199 -1.91 11.11 12.17
CA ARG A 199 -2.47 12.08 13.12
C ARG A 199 -3.46 11.46 14.12
N SER A 200 -3.41 10.16 14.33
CA SER A 200 -4.24 9.46 15.32
C SER A 200 -3.39 8.79 16.38
N LEU A 201 -3.91 8.74 17.59
CA LEU A 201 -3.24 8.02 18.68
C LEU A 201 -3.33 6.50 18.46
N PRO A 202 -2.30 5.72 18.85
CA PRO A 202 -2.28 4.26 18.66
C PRO A 202 -3.49 3.55 19.27
N GLU A 203 -3.96 3.97 20.43
CA GLU A 203 -5.15 3.40 21.08
C GLU A 203 -6.43 3.61 20.28
N ASN A 204 -6.59 4.75 19.61
CA ASN A 204 -7.72 5.03 18.74
C ASN A 204 -7.69 4.12 17.49
N LEU A 205 -6.51 3.93 16.90
CA LEU A 205 -6.33 3.05 15.75
C LEU A 205 -6.58 1.59 16.11
N LYS A 206 -6.12 1.16 17.30
CA LYS A 206 -6.38 -0.18 17.80
C LYS A 206 -7.88 -0.43 18.03
N SER A 207 -8.65 0.57 18.47
CA SER A 207 -10.09 0.43 18.72
C SER A 207 -10.91 0.20 17.47
N VAL A 208 -10.44 0.65 16.29
CA VAL A 208 -11.11 0.47 15.00
C VAL A 208 -10.59 -0.74 14.22
N SER A 209 -9.46 -1.33 14.66
CA SER A 209 -8.93 -2.56 14.10
C SER A 209 -9.76 -3.76 14.55
N ARG A 210 -10.17 -4.62 13.60
CA ARG A 210 -11.12 -5.72 13.90
C ARG A 210 -10.98 -6.90 12.93
N ALA A 211 -11.47 -8.06 13.33
CA ALA A 211 -11.63 -9.18 12.42
C ALA A 211 -12.78 -8.91 11.44
N VAL A 212 -12.57 -9.22 10.16
CA VAL A 212 -13.57 -9.12 9.09
C VAL A 212 -13.59 -10.41 8.27
N THR A 213 -14.74 -10.70 7.66
CA THR A 213 -14.88 -11.80 6.70
C THR A 213 -15.15 -11.20 5.33
N ILE A 214 -14.33 -11.57 4.36
CA ILE A 214 -14.49 -11.21 2.96
C ILE A 214 -15.13 -12.39 2.22
N SER A 215 -16.16 -12.11 1.46
CA SER A 215 -16.84 -13.09 0.59
C SER A 215 -17.34 -12.38 -0.67
N GLU A 216 -17.77 -13.15 -1.66
CA GLU A 216 -18.33 -12.59 -2.90
C GLU A 216 -19.43 -11.54 -2.64
N SER A 217 -20.27 -11.77 -1.63
CA SER A 217 -21.37 -10.85 -1.24
C SER A 217 -20.97 -9.77 -0.24
N ALA A 218 -19.77 -9.82 0.37
CA ALA A 218 -19.30 -8.94 1.45
C ALA A 218 -17.94 -8.32 1.13
N ARG A 219 -17.90 -7.47 0.11
CA ARG A 219 -16.68 -6.76 -0.32
C ARG A 219 -16.70 -5.26 -0.03
N THR A 220 -17.82 -4.75 0.45
CA THR A 220 -17.90 -3.40 1.00
C THR A 220 -17.98 -3.51 2.51
N LEU A 221 -16.93 -3.02 3.18
CA LEU A 221 -16.84 -3.07 4.63
C LEU A 221 -17.58 -1.89 5.28
N GLU A 222 -17.99 -2.10 6.52
CA GLU A 222 -18.55 -1.04 7.34
C GLU A 222 -17.60 0.17 7.44
N PRO A 223 -18.15 1.40 7.37
CA PRO A 223 -17.34 2.61 7.48
C PRO A 223 -16.51 2.67 8.75
N ILE A 224 -15.33 3.26 8.66
CA ILE A 224 -14.39 3.41 9.77
C ILE A 224 -14.28 4.90 10.12
N LYS A 225 -14.50 5.21 11.40
CA LYS A 225 -14.26 6.55 11.94
C LYS A 225 -12.90 6.58 12.63
N VAL A 226 -12.00 7.39 12.10
CA VAL A 226 -10.65 7.58 12.65
C VAL A 226 -10.62 8.90 13.41
N ILE A 227 -10.28 8.84 14.69
CA ILE A 227 -10.20 10.04 15.54
C ILE A 227 -8.87 10.72 15.31
N GLU A 228 -8.93 11.99 14.90
CA GLU A 228 -7.74 12.82 14.74
C GLU A 228 -7.28 13.39 16.09
N ASN A 229 -5.99 13.26 16.38
CA ASN A 229 -5.35 13.95 17.49
C ASN A 229 -5.10 15.42 17.12
N THR A 230 -5.87 16.32 17.72
CA THR A 230 -5.79 17.75 17.45
C THR A 230 -4.52 18.44 17.97
N ASN A 231 -3.74 17.74 18.78
CA ASN A 231 -2.45 18.22 19.29
C ASN A 231 -1.27 17.56 18.56
N PHE A 232 -1.54 16.90 17.43
CA PHE A 232 -0.49 16.31 16.62
C PHE A 232 0.42 17.39 16.05
N SER A 233 1.74 17.22 16.21
CA SER A 233 2.78 18.05 15.61
C SER A 233 3.77 17.14 14.88
N LEU A 234 4.17 17.55 13.69
CA LEU A 234 5.28 16.94 12.94
C LEU A 234 6.63 17.57 13.29
N GLU A 235 6.68 18.39 14.34
CA GLU A 235 7.95 18.95 14.80
C GLU A 235 8.90 17.82 15.16
N HIS A 236 10.06 17.85 14.57
CA HIS A 236 11.12 16.87 14.79
C HIS A 236 12.48 17.55 14.87
N LYS A 237 13.40 16.88 15.52
CA LYS A 237 14.80 17.30 15.58
C LYS A 237 15.57 16.76 14.38
N ASN A 238 16.72 17.36 14.12
CA ASN A 238 17.64 16.83 13.13
C ASN A 238 18.17 15.43 13.54
N LYS A 239 18.88 14.73 12.67
CA LYS A 239 19.39 13.38 12.93
C LYS A 239 20.36 13.28 14.12
N TYR A 240 20.84 14.40 14.64
CA TYR A 240 21.71 14.46 15.82
C TYR A 240 20.93 14.79 17.10
N GLY A 241 19.61 14.90 17.03
CA GLY A 241 18.75 15.24 18.15
C GLY A 241 18.75 16.71 18.53
N GLN A 242 19.22 17.59 17.64
CA GLN A 242 19.31 19.03 17.84
C GLN A 242 18.17 19.75 17.11
N GLU A 243 17.83 20.94 17.59
CA GLU A 243 16.91 21.83 16.89
C GLU A 243 17.53 22.30 15.56
N TYR A 244 16.68 22.58 14.58
CA TYR A 244 17.15 23.13 13.32
C TYR A 244 17.61 24.58 13.50
N VAL A 245 18.80 24.85 12.99
CA VAL A 245 19.31 26.22 12.93
C VAL A 245 18.69 26.89 11.69
N PRO A 246 17.97 28.00 11.84
CA PRO A 246 17.48 28.74 10.69
C PRO A 246 18.64 29.05 9.73
N PRO A 247 18.48 28.88 8.40
CA PRO A 247 19.53 29.23 7.45
C PRO A 247 19.85 30.72 7.57
N ALA A 248 21.14 31.02 7.63
CA ALA A 248 21.57 32.43 7.59
C ALA A 248 21.03 33.08 6.30
N ASN A 249 20.44 34.27 6.39
CA ASN A 249 19.86 35.00 5.27
C ASN A 249 20.84 35.26 4.09
N THR A 250 22.11 34.94 4.29
CA THR A 250 23.21 35.13 3.32
C THR A 250 23.78 33.82 2.79
N SER A 251 23.17 32.66 3.11
CA SER A 251 23.69 31.37 2.62
C SER A 251 23.48 31.23 1.11
N PRO A 252 24.55 31.04 0.32
CA PRO A 252 24.44 30.86 -1.14
C PRO A 252 23.65 29.58 -1.53
N VAL A 253 23.50 28.62 -0.62
CA VAL A 253 22.71 27.40 -0.82
C VAL A 253 21.21 27.70 -0.86
N TYR A 254 20.78 28.83 -0.33
CA TYR A 254 19.40 29.28 -0.28
C TYR A 254 19.18 30.59 -1.06
N GLY A 255 20.00 30.83 -2.09
CA GLY A 255 19.80 31.97 -2.97
C GLY A 255 18.35 32.04 -3.42
N ARG A 256 17.72 33.20 -3.22
CA ARG A 256 16.38 33.48 -3.75
C ARG A 256 16.41 33.28 -5.27
N PRO A 257 15.33 32.73 -5.86
CA PRO A 257 15.17 32.71 -7.29
C PRO A 257 15.10 34.11 -7.86
#